data_d93fe2ffb22ba4537e2795f82b11030d
#
_entry.id   d93fe2ffb22ba4537e2795f82b11030d
#
_cell.length_a   1.000
_cell.length_b   1.000
_cell.length_c   1.000
_cell.angle_alpha   90.00
_cell.angle_beta   90.00
_cell.angle_gamma   90.00
#
_symmetry.space_group_name_H-M   'P 1'
#
loop_
_entity.id
_entity.type
_entity.pdbx_description
1 polymer ?
#
loop_
_entity_poly.entity_id
_entity_poly.type
_entity_poly.pdbx_seq_one_letter_code
_entity_poly.pdbx_strand_id
1 'polypeptide(L)'
;GNYYLGSSGAMLTSTKTPDGYLVGASGEYVNIGSDKNKDYMNAIVTWLMYDFYEKNSLSTHLYKKRENLTSDDKAFLTYGYIYNKDDSRVRKQQISGDYYNIVSQADLMSIMTDLTGSSNESDMRAFARYGKLKGGQYLIEGSGSFGDAGNAYPAYESMYVSIEGNRVKVSGDLVTHSSGSSYNTVKRYTAYFTLSNSAHTGFLMFDELNVQ
;
A
#
# COMPACT_ATOMS: atom_id res chain seq x y z
N GLY A 1 -0.82 24.77 -1.89
CA GLY A 1 0.16 23.85 -1.31
C GLY A 1 1.46 24.59 -0.99
N ASN A 2 2.27 24.06 -0.09
CA ASN A 2 3.60 24.59 0.22
C ASN A 2 4.61 23.93 -0.73
N TYR A 3 5.44 24.73 -1.38
CA TYR A 3 6.48 24.28 -2.31
C TYR A 3 7.83 24.73 -1.80
N TYR A 4 8.87 23.93 -2.06
CA TYR A 4 10.23 24.27 -1.69
C TYR A 4 11.04 24.66 -2.93
N LEU A 5 11.72 25.80 -2.88
CA LEU A 5 12.60 26.26 -3.93
C LEU A 5 14.07 25.96 -3.56
N GLY A 6 14.81 25.38 -4.49
CA GLY A 6 16.25 25.23 -4.35
C GLY A 6 17.01 26.56 -4.44
N SER A 7 18.31 26.52 -4.22
CA SER A 7 19.18 27.71 -4.29
C SER A 7 19.18 28.41 -5.65
N SER A 8 18.82 27.69 -6.71
CA SER A 8 18.65 28.24 -8.06
C SER A 8 17.29 28.90 -8.30
N GLY A 9 16.38 28.88 -7.34
CA GLY A 9 14.99 29.31 -7.49
C GLY A 9 14.10 28.29 -8.20
N ALA A 10 14.63 27.14 -8.62
CA ALA A 10 13.84 26.06 -9.18
C ALA A 10 13.12 25.29 -8.09
N MET A 11 11.89 24.84 -8.37
CA MET A 11 11.12 24.00 -7.46
C MET A 11 11.80 22.64 -7.30
N LEU A 12 11.98 22.20 -6.06
CA LEU A 12 12.45 20.84 -5.77
C LEU A 12 11.30 19.84 -5.94
N THR A 13 11.60 18.69 -6.56
CA THR A 13 10.64 17.61 -6.79
C THR A 13 11.25 16.26 -6.44
N SER A 14 10.43 15.29 -5.99
CA SER A 14 10.82 13.90 -5.69
C SER A 14 12.11 13.78 -4.88
N THR A 15 12.28 14.62 -3.85
CA THR A 15 13.52 14.68 -3.08
C THR A 15 13.28 15.07 -1.62
N LYS A 16 14.33 14.96 -0.81
CA LYS A 16 14.40 15.53 0.54
C LYS A 16 15.02 16.93 0.46
N THR A 17 14.37 17.88 1.09
CA THR A 17 14.85 19.27 1.18
C THR A 17 16.04 19.39 2.16
N PRO A 18 16.88 20.44 2.07
CA PRO A 18 17.98 20.66 3.01
C PRO A 18 17.57 20.72 4.49
N ASP A 19 16.36 21.21 4.78
CA ASP A 19 15.77 21.28 6.13
C ASP A 19 15.00 20.01 6.52
N GLY A 20 15.07 18.95 5.69
CA GLY A 20 14.66 17.60 6.08
C GLY A 20 13.25 17.18 5.68
N TYR A 21 12.49 18.00 4.95
CA TYR A 21 11.16 17.65 4.45
C TYR A 21 11.23 16.82 3.18
N LEU A 22 10.20 16.03 2.92
CA LEU A 22 10.02 15.37 1.63
C LEU A 22 9.09 16.17 0.73
N VAL A 23 9.43 16.25 -0.55
CA VAL A 23 8.59 16.82 -1.59
C VAL A 23 8.32 15.79 -2.68
N GLY A 24 7.08 15.71 -3.11
CA GLY A 24 6.61 14.79 -4.15
C GLY A 24 7.00 15.23 -5.56
N ALA A 25 6.53 14.50 -6.57
CA ALA A 25 6.83 14.74 -7.98
C ALA A 25 6.31 16.10 -8.49
N SER A 26 5.24 16.62 -7.91
CA SER A 26 4.69 17.96 -8.21
C SER A 26 5.29 19.07 -7.33
N GLY A 27 6.31 18.77 -6.51
CA GLY A 27 6.94 19.70 -5.59
C GLY A 27 6.16 19.96 -4.30
N GLU A 28 5.04 19.30 -4.10
CA GLU A 28 4.22 19.44 -2.90
C GLU A 28 4.87 18.76 -1.69
N TYR A 29 4.70 19.36 -0.53
CA TYR A 29 5.12 18.75 0.74
C TYR A 29 4.42 17.44 1.00
N VAL A 30 5.18 16.38 1.27
CA VAL A 30 4.68 15.05 1.64
C VAL A 30 4.61 14.94 3.15
N ASN A 31 3.41 15.09 3.72
CA ASN A 31 3.19 14.90 5.15
C ASN A 31 3.11 13.41 5.49
N ILE A 32 4.26 12.78 5.74
CA ILE A 32 4.35 11.35 6.10
C ILE A 32 3.62 10.99 7.38
N GLY A 33 3.43 11.96 8.29
CA GLY A 33 2.72 11.78 9.57
C GLY A 33 1.21 12.01 9.48
N SER A 34 0.66 12.37 8.31
CA SER A 34 -0.78 12.51 8.14
C SER A 34 -1.50 11.18 8.30
N ASP A 35 -2.72 11.20 8.84
CA ASP A 35 -3.54 9.98 8.97
C ASP A 35 -3.71 9.28 7.62
N LYS A 36 -3.93 10.01 6.54
CA LYS A 36 -4.03 9.44 5.18
C LYS A 36 -2.79 8.64 4.79
N ASN A 37 -1.58 9.16 5.02
CA ASN A 37 -0.34 8.48 4.67
C ASN A 37 -0.04 7.32 5.63
N LYS A 38 -0.32 7.50 6.93
CA LYS A 38 -0.22 6.40 7.90
C LYS A 38 -1.18 5.26 7.55
N ASP A 39 -2.43 5.55 7.25
CA ASP A 39 -3.43 4.55 6.83
C ASP A 39 -2.99 3.83 5.55
N TYR A 40 -2.42 4.55 4.59
CA TYR A 40 -1.91 3.95 3.37
C TYR A 40 -0.75 2.98 3.67
N MET A 41 0.26 3.42 4.42
CA MET A 41 1.42 2.60 4.75
C MET A 41 1.03 1.38 5.59
N ASN A 42 0.16 1.57 6.58
CA ASN A 42 -0.36 0.48 7.42
C ASN A 42 -1.12 -0.56 6.59
N ALA A 43 -1.94 -0.12 5.65
CA ALA A 43 -2.69 -1.02 4.77
C ALA A 43 -1.77 -1.87 3.89
N ILE A 44 -0.73 -1.27 3.28
CA ILE A 44 0.25 -2.00 2.46
C ILE A 44 0.97 -3.08 3.30
N VAL A 45 1.42 -2.73 4.50
CA VAL A 45 2.05 -3.68 5.43
C VAL A 45 1.08 -4.81 5.79
N THR A 46 -0.16 -4.46 6.13
CA THR A 46 -1.22 -5.43 6.48
C THR A 46 -1.44 -6.43 5.34
N TRP A 47 -1.60 -5.98 4.11
CA TRP A 47 -1.88 -6.87 2.98
C TRP A 47 -0.72 -7.80 2.65
N LEU A 48 0.54 -7.29 2.64
CA LEU A 48 1.72 -8.14 2.42
C LEU A 48 1.86 -9.22 3.49
N MET A 49 1.57 -8.87 4.73
CA MET A 49 1.62 -9.82 5.84
C MET A 49 0.47 -10.82 5.79
N TYR A 50 -0.74 -10.36 5.48
CA TYR A 50 -1.91 -11.22 5.34
C TYR A 50 -1.65 -12.32 4.32
N ASP A 51 -1.28 -11.97 3.08
CA ASP A 51 -0.99 -12.95 2.01
C ASP A 51 0.11 -13.93 2.42
N PHE A 52 1.12 -13.46 3.14
CA PHE A 52 2.22 -14.32 3.59
C PHE A 52 1.79 -15.27 4.71
N TYR A 53 1.18 -14.77 5.79
CA TYR A 53 0.87 -15.57 6.97
C TYR A 53 -0.39 -16.42 6.82
N GLU A 54 -1.21 -16.18 5.83
CA GLU A 54 -2.26 -17.12 5.43
C GLU A 54 -1.68 -18.46 4.92
N LYS A 55 -0.49 -18.40 4.32
CA LYS A 55 0.21 -19.56 3.73
C LYS A 55 1.35 -20.09 4.61
N ASN A 56 1.77 -19.35 5.62
CA ASN A 56 2.94 -19.66 6.45
C ASN A 56 2.63 -19.47 7.93
N SER A 57 3.39 -20.18 8.78
CA SER A 57 3.30 -19.98 10.24
C SER A 57 3.76 -18.58 10.65
N LEU A 58 3.15 -18.03 11.70
CA LEU A 58 3.60 -16.77 12.34
C LEU A 58 5.06 -16.83 12.84
N SER A 59 5.61 -18.02 13.08
CA SER A 59 7.03 -18.17 13.42
C SER A 59 7.97 -17.91 12.24
N THR A 60 7.46 -17.93 11.00
CA THR A 60 8.27 -17.72 9.80
C THR A 60 8.65 -16.24 9.69
N HIS A 61 9.92 -15.99 9.39
CA HIS A 61 10.41 -14.64 9.10
C HIS A 61 9.90 -14.19 7.73
N LEU A 62 9.28 -13.00 7.67
CA LEU A 62 8.84 -12.37 6.43
C LEU A 62 9.84 -11.29 6.03
N TYR A 63 10.40 -11.42 4.83
CA TYR A 63 11.19 -10.39 4.19
C TYR A 63 10.75 -10.23 2.74
N LYS A 64 10.31 -9.03 2.38
CA LYS A 64 9.87 -8.67 1.02
C LYS A 64 10.56 -7.39 0.58
N LYS A 65 11.06 -7.38 -0.65
CA LYS A 65 11.49 -6.16 -1.35
C LYS A 65 10.63 -5.95 -2.58
N ARG A 66 10.47 -4.70 -2.99
CA ARG A 66 9.72 -4.32 -4.19
C ARG A 66 10.17 -5.07 -5.43
N GLU A 67 11.49 -5.17 -5.64
CA GLU A 67 12.08 -5.89 -6.77
C GLU A 67 11.80 -7.40 -6.79
N ASN A 68 11.43 -7.96 -5.63
CA ASN A 68 11.14 -9.39 -5.45
C ASN A 68 9.64 -9.68 -5.30
N LEU A 69 8.78 -8.67 -5.49
CA LEU A 69 7.33 -8.90 -5.51
C LEU A 69 6.96 -9.78 -6.69
N THR A 70 6.28 -10.88 -6.41
CA THR A 70 5.71 -11.74 -7.43
C THR A 70 4.48 -11.07 -8.07
N SER A 71 4.04 -11.59 -9.21
CA SER A 71 2.78 -11.12 -9.81
C SER A 71 1.58 -11.33 -8.88
N ASP A 72 1.60 -12.36 -8.05
CA ASP A 72 0.58 -12.61 -7.04
C ASP A 72 0.61 -11.58 -5.91
N ASP A 73 1.78 -11.22 -5.40
CA ASP A 73 1.93 -10.14 -4.40
C ASP A 73 1.36 -8.82 -4.94
N LYS A 74 1.73 -8.44 -6.16
CA LYS A 74 1.26 -7.21 -6.80
C LYS A 74 -0.25 -7.22 -7.04
N ALA A 75 -0.78 -8.33 -7.52
CA ALA A 75 -2.22 -8.49 -7.74
C ALA A 75 -3.00 -8.36 -6.42
N PHE A 76 -2.51 -8.98 -5.34
CA PHE A 76 -3.14 -8.91 -4.03
C PHE A 76 -3.10 -7.50 -3.42
N LEU A 77 -1.93 -6.84 -3.48
CA LEU A 77 -1.81 -5.44 -3.05
C LEU A 77 -2.77 -4.51 -3.81
N THR A 78 -2.85 -4.69 -5.13
CA THR A 78 -3.74 -3.88 -5.97
C THR A 78 -5.22 -4.15 -5.67
N TYR A 79 -5.59 -5.40 -5.45
CA TYR A 79 -6.94 -5.78 -5.02
C TYR A 79 -7.28 -5.14 -3.68
N GLY A 80 -6.41 -5.27 -2.68
CA GLY A 80 -6.59 -4.66 -1.36
C GLY A 80 -6.73 -3.15 -1.43
N TYR A 81 -5.93 -2.48 -2.25
CA TYR A 81 -6.00 -1.05 -2.47
C TYR A 81 -7.35 -0.63 -3.08
N ILE A 82 -7.78 -1.26 -4.17
CA ILE A 82 -9.05 -0.97 -4.85
C ILE A 82 -10.24 -1.19 -3.91
N TYR A 83 -10.15 -2.21 -3.07
CA TYR A 83 -11.21 -2.56 -2.14
C TYR A 83 -11.37 -1.53 -1.00
N ASN A 84 -10.26 -1.05 -0.43
CA ASN A 84 -10.26 -0.27 0.81
C ASN A 84 -10.03 1.24 0.62
N LYS A 85 -9.57 1.68 -0.56
CA LYS A 85 -9.22 3.08 -0.79
C LYS A 85 -10.11 3.71 -1.85
N ASP A 86 -10.46 4.98 -1.63
CA ASP A 86 -11.14 5.77 -2.64
C ASP A 86 -10.11 6.31 -3.64
N ASP A 87 -10.17 5.82 -4.87
CA ASP A 87 -9.34 6.23 -5.98
C ASP A 87 -10.24 6.66 -7.14
N SER A 88 -10.01 7.83 -7.71
CA SER A 88 -10.83 8.40 -8.78
C SER A 88 -10.84 7.56 -10.07
N ARG A 89 -9.87 6.65 -10.23
CA ARG A 89 -9.80 5.68 -11.34
C ARG A 89 -10.74 4.49 -11.14
N VAL A 90 -11.27 4.32 -9.92
CA VAL A 90 -12.16 3.21 -9.55
C VAL A 90 -13.59 3.73 -9.40
N ARG A 91 -14.50 3.21 -10.20
CA ARG A 91 -15.92 3.54 -10.12
C ARG A 91 -16.67 2.48 -9.30
N LYS A 92 -17.41 2.91 -8.28
CA LYS A 92 -18.30 2.04 -7.51
C LYS A 92 -19.67 2.00 -8.18
N GLN A 93 -20.22 0.81 -8.43
CA GLN A 93 -21.54 0.64 -9.08
C GLN A 93 -22.27 -0.57 -8.53
N GLN A 94 -23.57 -0.43 -8.34
CA GLN A 94 -24.45 -1.57 -8.06
C GLN A 94 -24.95 -2.17 -9.37
N ILE A 95 -24.82 -3.49 -9.54
CA ILE A 95 -25.29 -4.26 -10.71
C ILE A 95 -26.06 -5.46 -10.19
N SER A 96 -27.35 -5.55 -10.54
CA SER A 96 -28.23 -6.67 -10.13
C SER A 96 -28.31 -6.93 -8.62
N GLY A 97 -28.12 -5.88 -7.81
CA GLY A 97 -28.14 -5.96 -6.35
C GLY A 97 -26.76 -6.03 -5.69
N ASP A 98 -25.72 -6.45 -6.40
CA ASP A 98 -24.36 -6.54 -5.89
C ASP A 98 -23.55 -5.28 -6.15
N TYR A 99 -22.65 -4.94 -5.24
CA TYR A 99 -21.73 -3.82 -5.41
C TYR A 99 -20.43 -4.26 -6.07
N TYR A 100 -19.99 -3.48 -7.05
CA TYR A 100 -18.75 -3.71 -7.78
C TYR A 100 -17.85 -2.47 -7.76
N ASN A 101 -16.56 -2.70 -7.59
CA ASN A 101 -15.52 -1.76 -7.97
C ASN A 101 -15.17 -2.03 -9.44
N ILE A 102 -15.30 -1.02 -10.29
CA ILE A 102 -15.08 -1.13 -11.73
C ILE A 102 -13.88 -0.27 -12.09
N VAL A 103 -12.89 -0.88 -12.74
CA VAL A 103 -11.65 -0.21 -13.14
C VAL A 103 -11.28 -0.61 -14.57
N SER A 104 -10.82 0.34 -15.39
CA SER A 104 -10.30 0.00 -16.71
C SER A 104 -9.00 -0.79 -16.61
N GLN A 105 -8.65 -1.57 -17.63
CA GLN A 105 -7.39 -2.30 -17.65
C GLN A 105 -6.18 -1.35 -17.56
N ALA A 106 -6.23 -0.19 -18.21
CA ALA A 106 -5.19 0.82 -18.17
C ALA A 106 -5.04 1.44 -16.76
N ASP A 107 -6.17 1.79 -16.12
CA ASP A 107 -6.17 2.32 -14.76
C ASP A 107 -5.68 1.28 -13.74
N LEU A 108 -6.06 0.01 -13.92
CA LEU A 108 -5.59 -1.07 -13.07
C LEU A 108 -4.05 -1.21 -13.13
N MET A 109 -3.49 -1.20 -14.34
CA MET A 109 -2.03 -1.20 -14.54
C MET A 109 -1.38 0.03 -13.91
N SER A 110 -1.99 1.19 -14.04
CA SER A 110 -1.51 2.44 -13.43
C SER A 110 -1.52 2.36 -11.90
N ILE A 111 -2.61 1.87 -11.28
CA ILE A 111 -2.70 1.67 -9.83
C ILE A 111 -1.61 0.70 -9.36
N MET A 112 -1.45 -0.44 -10.03
CA MET A 112 -0.43 -1.42 -9.69
C MET A 112 0.99 -0.83 -9.77
N THR A 113 1.26 -0.03 -10.81
CA THR A 113 2.54 0.68 -10.96
C THR A 113 2.78 1.70 -9.84
N ASP A 114 1.75 2.46 -9.46
CA ASP A 114 1.84 3.41 -8.34
C ASP A 114 2.22 2.72 -7.01
N LEU A 115 1.68 1.53 -6.77
CA LEU A 115 1.90 0.77 -5.54
C LEU A 115 3.26 0.07 -5.51
N THR A 116 3.70 -0.49 -6.66
CA THR A 116 4.79 -1.47 -6.74
C THR A 116 5.93 -1.08 -7.68
N GLY A 117 5.82 0.07 -8.34
CA GLY A 117 6.84 0.60 -9.27
C GLY A 117 6.78 0.05 -10.68
N SER A 118 6.03 -1.03 -10.93
CA SER A 118 5.89 -1.62 -12.26
C SER A 118 4.66 -2.51 -12.36
N SER A 119 4.17 -2.68 -13.60
CA SER A 119 3.13 -3.65 -13.93
C SER A 119 3.38 -4.24 -15.33
N ASN A 120 2.96 -5.48 -15.54
CA ASN A 120 3.11 -6.18 -16.81
C ASN A 120 1.94 -7.16 -17.04
N GLU A 121 1.94 -7.85 -18.18
CA GLU A 121 0.87 -8.80 -18.52
C GLU A 121 0.74 -9.99 -17.54
N SER A 122 1.85 -10.45 -16.96
CA SER A 122 1.81 -11.53 -15.96
C SER A 122 1.10 -11.08 -14.70
N ASP A 123 1.35 -9.83 -14.28
CA ASP A 123 0.68 -9.20 -13.14
C ASP A 123 -0.82 -9.07 -13.39
N MET A 124 -1.22 -8.71 -14.62
CA MET A 124 -2.62 -8.61 -15.02
C MET A 124 -3.30 -10.00 -15.07
N ARG A 125 -2.60 -11.04 -15.54
CA ARG A 125 -3.11 -12.42 -15.48
C ARG A 125 -3.30 -12.89 -14.04
N ALA A 126 -2.38 -12.57 -13.13
CA ALA A 126 -2.52 -12.88 -11.71
C ALA A 126 -3.72 -12.16 -11.10
N PHE A 127 -3.97 -10.90 -11.49
CA PHE A 127 -5.11 -10.12 -11.01
C PHE A 127 -6.48 -10.67 -11.45
N ALA A 128 -6.55 -11.43 -12.54
CA ALA A 128 -7.80 -12.00 -13.05
C ALA A 128 -8.53 -12.92 -12.04
N ARG A 129 -7.86 -13.36 -10.98
CA ARG A 129 -8.51 -14.11 -9.87
C ARG A 129 -9.40 -13.25 -8.97
N TYR A 130 -9.18 -11.92 -8.95
CA TYR A 130 -9.90 -10.97 -8.09
C TYR A 130 -10.99 -10.20 -8.81
N GLY A 131 -11.02 -10.24 -10.14
CA GLY A 131 -12.02 -9.51 -10.91
C GLY A 131 -12.27 -10.12 -12.28
N LYS A 132 -13.51 -10.02 -12.75
CA LYS A 132 -13.92 -10.51 -14.07
C LYS A 132 -13.67 -9.43 -15.13
N LEU A 133 -12.87 -9.73 -16.14
CA LEU A 133 -12.68 -8.83 -17.28
C LEU A 133 -13.91 -8.89 -18.21
N LYS A 134 -14.55 -7.73 -18.43
CA LYS A 134 -15.69 -7.58 -19.33
C LYS A 134 -15.58 -6.24 -20.06
N GLY A 135 -15.54 -6.26 -21.39
CA GLY A 135 -15.50 -5.04 -22.20
C GLY A 135 -14.31 -4.12 -21.89
N GLY A 136 -13.13 -4.66 -21.59
CA GLY A 136 -11.93 -3.89 -21.25
C GLY A 136 -11.91 -3.31 -19.84
N GLN A 137 -12.87 -3.69 -18.99
CA GLN A 137 -12.96 -3.28 -17.58
C GLN A 137 -12.97 -4.51 -16.67
N TYR A 138 -12.31 -4.41 -15.53
CA TYR A 138 -12.42 -5.39 -14.45
C TYR A 138 -13.60 -5.03 -13.54
N LEU A 139 -14.44 -6.02 -13.28
CA LEU A 139 -15.51 -5.98 -12.28
C LEU A 139 -15.02 -6.77 -11.07
N ILE A 140 -14.82 -6.09 -9.96
CA ILE A 140 -14.29 -6.62 -8.69
C ILE A 140 -15.44 -6.56 -7.69
N GLU A 141 -15.87 -7.70 -7.17
CA GLU A 141 -16.97 -7.74 -6.19
C GLU A 141 -16.60 -6.94 -4.94
N GLY A 142 -17.51 -6.03 -4.56
CA GLY A 142 -17.31 -5.08 -3.45
C GLY A 142 -17.75 -5.59 -2.07
N SER A 143 -18.23 -6.86 -1.99
CA SER A 143 -18.84 -7.41 -0.77
C SER A 143 -17.97 -8.40 -0.01
N GLY A 144 -16.69 -8.55 -0.34
CA GLY A 144 -15.75 -9.35 0.47
C GLY A 144 -15.18 -8.52 1.62
N SER A 145 -15.21 -8.98 2.85
CA SER A 145 -14.25 -8.51 3.85
C SER A 145 -12.91 -9.20 3.56
N PHE A 146 -11.79 -8.48 3.66
CA PHE A 146 -10.55 -9.17 4.00
C PHE A 146 -10.86 -9.83 5.34
N GLY A 147 -11.09 -11.14 5.29
CA GLY A 147 -11.42 -11.90 6.48
C GLY A 147 -10.39 -11.58 7.53
N ASP A 148 -10.84 -11.49 8.75
CA ASP A 148 -9.95 -11.43 9.89
C ASP A 148 -9.03 -12.65 9.78
N ALA A 149 -7.80 -12.47 9.31
CA ALA A 149 -6.83 -13.56 9.12
C ALA A 149 -6.44 -14.18 10.46
N GLY A 150 -7.23 -13.92 11.48
CA GLY A 150 -7.29 -14.62 12.77
C GLY A 150 -6.01 -14.57 13.61
N ASN A 151 -4.89 -14.08 13.05
CA ASN A 151 -3.62 -14.43 13.65
C ASN A 151 -2.75 -13.22 14.03
N ALA A 152 -2.56 -12.23 13.20
CA ALA A 152 -1.80 -11.04 13.56
C ALA A 152 -2.03 -9.89 12.57
N TYR A 153 -2.03 -8.67 13.06
CA TYR A 153 -2.13 -7.46 12.24
C TYR A 153 -1.26 -6.34 12.83
N PRO A 154 -0.81 -5.36 12.02
CA PRO A 154 -0.07 -4.21 12.51
C PRO A 154 -0.95 -3.36 13.43
N ALA A 155 -0.47 -3.12 14.65
CA ALA A 155 -1.15 -2.20 15.58
C ALA A 155 -0.88 -0.76 15.13
N TYR A 156 -1.94 -0.05 14.76
CA TYR A 156 -1.85 1.34 14.32
C TYR A 156 -1.27 2.25 15.42
N GLU A 157 -1.61 1.99 16.67
CA GLU A 157 -1.17 2.76 17.85
C GLU A 157 0.33 2.66 18.10
N SER A 158 0.96 1.54 17.70
CA SER A 158 2.41 1.34 17.83
C SER A 158 3.21 1.84 16.62
N MET A 159 2.53 2.37 15.59
CA MET A 159 3.13 2.78 14.34
C MET A 159 3.96 4.05 14.52
N TYR A 160 5.26 3.93 14.30
CA TYR A 160 6.21 5.04 14.29
C TYR A 160 6.71 5.29 12.86
N VAL A 161 6.68 6.55 12.43
CA VAL A 161 7.08 6.96 11.07
C VAL A 161 8.23 7.96 11.15
N SER A 162 9.29 7.73 10.39
CA SER A 162 10.47 8.59 10.32
C SER A 162 11.05 8.65 8.90
N ILE A 163 11.97 9.57 8.66
CA ILE A 163 12.70 9.70 7.40
C ILE A 163 14.14 9.20 7.60
N GLU A 164 14.53 8.18 6.82
CA GLU A 164 15.91 7.69 6.75
C GLU A 164 16.47 7.92 5.33
N GLY A 165 17.37 8.89 5.18
CA GLY A 165 17.86 9.32 3.86
C GLY A 165 16.71 9.83 2.98
N ASN A 166 16.48 9.20 1.84
CA ASN A 166 15.36 9.50 0.93
C ASN A 166 14.19 8.50 1.06
N ARG A 167 14.17 7.70 2.13
CA ARG A 167 13.13 6.70 2.39
C ARG A 167 12.30 7.10 3.60
N VAL A 168 11.05 6.74 3.59
CA VAL A 168 10.18 6.78 4.77
C VAL A 168 10.25 5.41 5.43
N LYS A 169 10.66 5.39 6.69
CA LYS A 169 10.67 4.21 7.54
C LYS A 169 9.43 4.17 8.41
N VAL A 170 8.80 3.02 8.44
CA VAL A 170 7.69 2.69 9.33
C VAL A 170 8.09 1.51 10.19
N SER A 171 7.89 1.59 11.48
CA SER A 171 8.09 0.47 12.40
C SER A 171 6.90 0.37 13.35
N GLY A 172 6.62 -0.84 13.82
CA GLY A 172 5.52 -1.08 14.73
C GLY A 172 5.47 -2.53 15.18
N ASP A 173 4.45 -2.82 15.98
CA ASP A 173 4.21 -4.13 16.52
C ASP A 173 3.14 -4.87 15.71
N LEU A 174 3.32 -6.17 15.58
CA LEU A 174 2.29 -7.12 15.20
C LEU A 174 1.60 -7.62 16.45
N VAL A 175 0.29 -7.53 16.45
CA VAL A 175 -0.53 -7.97 17.58
C VAL A 175 -1.53 -9.03 17.16
N THR A 176 -1.84 -9.94 18.08
CA THR A 176 -2.95 -10.89 17.94
C THR A 176 -4.07 -10.49 18.89
N HIS A 177 -5.32 -10.75 18.50
CA HIS A 177 -6.41 -10.76 19.46
C HIS A 177 -6.26 -11.95 20.41
N SER A 178 -6.17 -11.68 21.70
CA SER A 178 -6.46 -12.68 22.72
C SER A 178 -7.94 -12.62 23.09
N SER A 179 -8.48 -13.70 23.61
CA SER A 179 -9.85 -13.75 24.14
C SER A 179 -10.03 -12.68 25.23
N GLY A 180 -10.68 -11.56 24.87
CA GLY A 180 -10.78 -10.35 25.68
C GLY A 180 -10.20 -9.13 24.95
N SER A 181 -10.26 -7.96 25.58
CA SER A 181 -9.83 -6.69 24.97
C SER A 181 -8.31 -6.48 24.95
N SER A 182 -7.50 -7.49 25.27
CA SER A 182 -6.05 -7.36 25.32
C SER A 182 -5.38 -7.84 24.03
N TYR A 183 -4.42 -7.03 23.58
CA TYR A 183 -3.57 -7.35 22.44
C TYR A 183 -2.22 -7.85 22.93
N ASN A 184 -1.74 -8.95 22.34
CA ASN A 184 -0.39 -9.42 22.60
C ASN A 184 0.50 -9.13 21.41
N THR A 185 1.59 -8.39 21.63
CA THR A 185 2.64 -8.22 20.61
C THR A 185 3.29 -9.56 20.36
N VAL A 186 3.25 -10.02 19.12
CA VAL A 186 3.83 -11.31 18.72
C VAL A 186 5.09 -11.16 17.90
N LYS A 187 5.23 -10.03 17.17
CA LYS A 187 6.39 -9.71 16.34
C LYS A 187 6.54 -8.20 16.20
N ARG A 188 7.68 -7.79 15.64
CA ARG A 188 7.92 -6.41 15.20
C ARG A 188 8.14 -6.36 13.70
N TYR A 189 7.73 -5.26 13.09
CA TYR A 189 8.00 -5.02 11.68
C TYR A 189 8.73 -3.71 11.44
N THR A 190 9.45 -3.68 10.34
CA THR A 190 10.00 -2.46 9.75
C THR A 190 9.68 -2.48 8.26
N ALA A 191 9.05 -1.42 7.77
CA ALA A 191 8.78 -1.24 6.36
C ALA A 191 9.41 0.07 5.86
N TYR A 192 9.77 0.09 4.59
CA TYR A 192 10.29 1.28 3.92
C TYR A 192 9.43 1.62 2.73
N PHE A 193 9.29 2.91 2.49
CA PHE A 193 8.63 3.48 1.33
C PHE A 193 9.56 4.49 0.67
N THR A 194 9.51 4.58 -0.65
CA THR A 194 10.24 5.58 -1.44
C THR A 194 9.26 6.59 -2.02
N LEU A 195 9.77 7.74 -2.46
CA LEU A 195 8.97 8.72 -3.16
C LEU A 195 8.48 8.16 -4.50
N SER A 196 7.23 8.42 -4.81
CA SER A 196 6.52 8.03 -6.02
C SER A 196 6.07 9.26 -6.79
N ASN A 197 5.73 9.08 -8.07
CA ASN A 197 5.15 10.15 -8.89
C ASN A 197 3.63 10.29 -8.71
N SER A 198 3.00 9.42 -7.91
CA SER A 198 1.55 9.37 -7.77
C SER A 198 1.05 10.07 -6.52
N ALA A 199 0.22 11.09 -6.70
CA ALA A 199 -0.53 11.73 -5.61
C ALA A 199 -1.61 10.81 -5.01
N HIS A 200 -2.08 9.79 -5.73
CA HIS A 200 -3.07 8.82 -5.24
C HIS A 200 -2.53 8.02 -4.06
N THR A 201 -1.24 7.70 -4.06
CA THR A 201 -0.55 7.00 -2.98
C THR A 201 0.12 7.96 -1.96
N GLY A 202 -0.25 9.24 -1.96
CA GLY A 202 0.38 10.25 -1.11
C GLY A 202 1.87 10.46 -1.43
N PHE A 203 2.26 10.21 -2.68
CA PHE A 203 3.65 10.20 -3.18
C PHE A 203 4.54 9.13 -2.55
N LEU A 204 3.95 8.05 -2.02
CA LEU A 204 4.67 6.95 -1.41
C LEU A 204 4.45 5.65 -2.19
N MET A 205 5.50 4.87 -2.34
CA MET A 205 5.50 3.56 -2.98
C MET A 205 6.23 2.57 -2.09
N PHE A 206 5.69 1.36 -1.96
CA PHE A 206 6.33 0.29 -1.19
C PHE A 206 7.75 0.01 -1.69
N ASP A 207 8.68 -0.22 -0.76
CA ASP A 207 10.07 -0.55 -1.07
C ASP A 207 10.52 -1.84 -0.39
N GLU A 208 10.30 -1.97 0.94
CA GLU A 208 10.79 -3.11 1.71
C GLU A 208 9.91 -3.37 2.93
N LEU A 209 9.73 -4.64 3.30
CA LEU A 209 9.10 -5.09 4.54
C LEU A 209 9.93 -6.20 5.19
N ASN A 210 10.21 -6.04 6.46
CA ASN A 210 10.89 -7.02 7.32
C ASN A 210 10.07 -7.24 8.58
N VAL A 211 9.70 -8.49 8.88
CA VAL A 211 8.97 -8.89 10.09
C VAL A 211 9.79 -9.91 10.86
N GLN A 212 10.13 -9.59 12.09
CA GLN A 212 10.99 -10.37 12.98
C GLN A 212 10.28 -10.85 14.22
#